data_4e9d97453a571e7da6b8ca69b788136a
#
_entry.id   4e9d97453a571e7da6b8ca69b788136a
#
_cell.length_a   1.000
_cell.length_b   1.000
_cell.length_c   1.000
_cell.angle_alpha   90.00
_cell.angle_beta   90.00
_cell.angle_gamma   90.00
#
_symmetry.space_group_name_H-M   'P 1'
#
loop_
_entity.id
_entity.type
_entity.pdbx_description
1 polymer ?
#
loop_
_entity_poly.entity_id
_entity_poly.type
_entity_poly.pdbx_seq_one_letter_code
_entity_poly.pdbx_strand_id
1 'polypeptide(L)'
;MKYLVVSDIHGVSAGAEAVLSAYEKHRPDAVLCLGDVLYHGPRNGVPGGYDPVLVMEKLNPLWHDIICVRGNCDAEVDDMVLRFPVMGLYNILLLGRRRIVMSHGHIYGPQNLPEMMPGDVFLSGHTHVPTADVVDGVYLLNPGSVSLPKGGHPCTYAVLDEEGFTVFTAEHEEYMHIDFQGENQAE
;
A
#
# COMPACT_ATOMS: atom_id res chain seq x y z
N MET A 1 10.90 -12.50 5.09
CA MET A 1 10.02 -11.45 5.65
C MET A 1 8.89 -11.24 4.66
N LYS A 2 7.65 -11.05 5.15
CA LYS A 2 6.45 -10.91 4.31
C LYS A 2 5.66 -9.68 4.73
N TYR A 3 5.32 -8.82 3.81
CA TYR A 3 4.51 -7.62 4.04
C TYR A 3 3.16 -7.73 3.33
N LEU A 4 2.08 -7.30 4.02
CA LEU A 4 0.82 -6.98 3.39
C LEU A 4 0.87 -5.51 2.95
N VAL A 5 0.60 -5.23 1.69
CA VAL A 5 0.65 -3.86 1.14
C VAL A 5 -0.76 -3.42 0.78
N VAL A 6 -1.21 -2.31 1.37
CA VAL A 6 -2.56 -1.75 1.20
C VAL A 6 -2.48 -0.25 0.92
N SER A 7 -3.45 0.29 0.21
CA SER A 7 -3.53 1.71 -0.13
C SER A 7 -4.98 2.16 -0.35
N ASP A 8 -5.20 3.47 -0.17
CA ASP A 8 -6.40 4.16 -0.65
C ASP A 8 -7.71 3.53 -0.11
N ILE A 9 -7.79 3.41 1.24
CA ILE A 9 -8.96 2.88 1.97
C ILE A 9 -10.11 3.90 1.97
N HIS A 10 -9.77 5.20 2.05
CA HIS A 10 -10.71 6.31 1.93
C HIS A 10 -11.95 6.23 2.83
N GLY A 11 -11.78 5.71 4.05
CA GLY A 11 -12.87 5.63 5.03
C GLY A 11 -13.97 4.62 4.68
N VAL A 12 -13.75 3.72 3.73
CA VAL A 12 -14.73 2.70 3.35
C VAL A 12 -14.58 1.46 4.21
N SER A 13 -15.63 1.11 4.94
CA SER A 13 -15.60 0.01 5.92
C SER A 13 -15.28 -1.36 5.29
N ALA A 14 -15.80 -1.64 4.10
CA ALA A 14 -15.50 -2.88 3.36
C ALA A 14 -14.00 -2.99 3.01
N GLY A 15 -13.32 -1.88 2.73
CA GLY A 15 -11.88 -1.87 2.52
C GLY A 15 -11.09 -2.26 3.77
N ALA A 16 -11.48 -1.73 4.94
CA ALA A 16 -10.87 -2.13 6.20
C ALA A 16 -11.13 -3.61 6.53
N GLU A 17 -12.31 -4.13 6.20
CA GLU A 17 -12.63 -5.57 6.33
C GLU A 17 -11.74 -6.42 5.44
N ALA A 18 -11.53 -6.00 4.19
CA ALA A 18 -10.63 -6.70 3.27
C ALA A 18 -9.18 -6.70 3.79
N VAL A 19 -8.71 -5.60 4.39
CA VAL A 19 -7.38 -5.53 5.03
C VAL A 19 -7.27 -6.54 6.16
N LEU A 20 -8.27 -6.62 7.07
CA LEU A 20 -8.28 -7.59 8.17
C LEU A 20 -8.30 -9.04 7.65
N SER A 21 -9.16 -9.32 6.67
CA SER A 21 -9.25 -10.65 6.06
C SER A 21 -7.92 -11.06 5.40
N ALA A 22 -7.28 -10.15 4.68
CA ALA A 22 -5.97 -10.38 4.07
C ALA A 22 -4.87 -10.59 5.14
N TYR A 23 -4.90 -9.81 6.23
CA TYR A 23 -3.99 -9.96 7.35
C TYR A 23 -4.10 -11.35 7.99
N GLU A 24 -5.32 -11.80 8.28
CA GLU A 24 -5.55 -13.14 8.84
C GLU A 24 -5.12 -14.26 7.89
N LYS A 25 -5.38 -14.10 6.58
CA LYS A 25 -5.04 -15.10 5.56
C LYS A 25 -3.54 -15.24 5.36
N HIS A 26 -2.84 -14.12 5.18
CA HIS A 26 -1.43 -14.14 4.78
C HIS A 26 -0.47 -14.13 5.96
N ARG A 27 -0.94 -13.72 7.16
CA ARG A 27 -0.13 -13.61 8.39
C ARG A 27 1.19 -12.88 8.13
N PRO A 28 1.14 -11.62 7.68
CA PRO A 28 2.33 -10.86 7.37
C PRO A 28 3.13 -10.51 8.62
N ASP A 29 4.40 -10.20 8.44
CA ASP A 29 5.26 -9.65 9.51
C ASP A 29 4.92 -8.19 9.81
N ALA A 30 4.41 -7.44 8.79
CA ALA A 30 3.86 -6.10 8.96
C ALA A 30 2.91 -5.74 7.80
N VAL A 31 2.12 -4.68 8.01
CA VAL A 31 1.24 -4.05 7.01
C VAL A 31 1.87 -2.73 6.55
N LEU A 32 2.15 -2.61 5.27
CA LEU A 32 2.61 -1.38 4.64
C LEU A 32 1.38 -0.63 4.10
N CYS A 33 0.96 0.41 4.79
CA CYS A 33 -0.16 1.26 4.39
C CYS A 33 0.36 2.48 3.63
N LEU A 34 -0.04 2.61 2.38
CA LEU A 34 0.47 3.69 1.50
C LEU A 34 -0.34 4.98 1.58
N GLY A 35 -1.18 5.15 2.61
CA GLY A 35 -1.93 6.38 2.88
C GLY A 35 -3.35 6.42 2.32
N ASP A 36 -3.98 7.58 2.44
CA ASP A 36 -5.38 7.86 2.15
C ASP A 36 -6.33 6.92 2.94
N VAL A 37 -6.21 6.98 4.29
CA VAL A 37 -6.83 6.01 5.19
C VAL A 37 -8.29 6.35 5.48
N LEU A 38 -8.58 7.54 6.01
CA LEU A 38 -9.90 7.88 6.57
C LEU A 38 -10.75 8.79 5.66
N TYR A 39 -10.16 9.76 4.99
CA TYR A 39 -10.91 10.74 4.22
C TYR A 39 -11.09 10.31 2.75
N HIS A 40 -12.32 10.40 2.26
CA HIS A 40 -12.66 10.00 0.89
C HIS A 40 -12.05 10.91 -0.20
N GLY A 41 -11.62 12.12 0.17
CA GLY A 41 -11.13 13.14 -0.76
C GLY A 41 -12.25 13.86 -1.52
N PRO A 42 -12.09 15.16 -1.80
CA PRO A 42 -13.17 15.99 -2.38
C PRO A 42 -13.48 15.60 -3.84
N ARG A 43 -12.59 14.91 -4.53
CA ARG A 43 -12.76 14.50 -5.94
C ARG A 43 -13.53 13.18 -6.10
N ASN A 44 -13.57 12.35 -5.06
CA ASN A 44 -14.18 11.02 -5.15
C ASN A 44 -15.69 11.04 -4.79
N GLY A 45 -16.20 12.16 -4.26
CA GLY A 45 -17.51 12.18 -3.62
C GLY A 45 -17.53 11.30 -2.35
N VAL A 46 -18.68 11.13 -1.71
CA VAL A 46 -18.83 10.21 -0.57
C VAL A 46 -19.13 8.82 -1.10
N PRO A 47 -18.22 7.84 -0.95
CA PRO A 47 -18.45 6.50 -1.46
C PRO A 47 -19.51 5.74 -0.64
N GLY A 48 -20.11 4.73 -1.25
CA GLY A 48 -20.96 3.79 -0.52
C GLY A 48 -20.17 3.07 0.58
N GLY A 49 -20.77 2.93 1.77
CA GLY A 49 -20.08 2.31 2.91
C GLY A 49 -19.00 3.20 3.56
N TYR A 50 -19.03 4.51 3.32
CA TYR A 50 -18.16 5.47 4.00
C TYR A 50 -18.48 5.54 5.48
N ASP A 51 -17.59 5.00 6.29
CA ASP A 51 -17.64 5.00 7.76
C ASP A 51 -16.20 5.05 8.31
N PRO A 52 -15.59 6.24 8.38
CA PRO A 52 -14.22 6.38 8.86
C PRO A 52 -14.04 5.98 10.33
N VAL A 53 -15.10 6.06 11.15
CA VAL A 53 -15.05 5.61 12.54
C VAL A 53 -14.88 4.10 12.60
N LEU A 54 -15.65 3.37 11.81
CA LEU A 54 -15.55 1.92 11.74
C LEU A 54 -14.19 1.47 11.14
N VAL A 55 -13.66 2.21 10.15
CA VAL A 55 -12.30 1.95 9.63
C VAL A 55 -11.25 2.10 10.74
N MET A 56 -11.31 3.17 11.51
CA MET A 56 -10.43 3.42 12.65
C MET A 56 -10.54 2.29 13.70
N GLU A 57 -11.76 1.90 14.07
CA GLU A 57 -11.99 0.82 15.04
C GLU A 57 -11.41 -0.53 14.58
N LYS A 58 -11.45 -0.80 13.27
CA LYS A 58 -10.91 -2.02 12.67
C LYS A 58 -9.38 -2.02 12.56
N LEU A 59 -8.77 -0.88 12.19
CA LEU A 59 -7.32 -0.81 11.98
C LEU A 59 -6.53 -0.58 13.27
N ASN A 60 -7.07 0.15 14.24
CA ASN A 60 -6.39 0.47 15.50
C ASN A 60 -5.92 -0.77 16.30
N PRO A 61 -6.59 -1.93 16.31
CA PRO A 61 -6.05 -3.13 16.93
C PRO A 61 -4.72 -3.61 16.30
N LEU A 62 -4.47 -3.33 15.03
CA LEU A 62 -3.25 -3.70 14.30
C LEU A 62 -2.14 -2.63 14.40
N TRP A 63 -2.27 -1.63 15.25
CA TRP A 63 -1.39 -0.46 15.31
C TRP A 63 0.11 -0.79 15.36
N HIS A 64 0.47 -1.89 16.01
CA HIS A 64 1.86 -2.31 16.20
C HIS A 64 2.49 -2.86 14.91
N ASP A 65 1.66 -3.41 14.04
CA ASP A 65 2.09 -4.08 12.81
C ASP A 65 1.97 -3.16 11.58
N ILE A 66 1.33 -1.97 11.72
CA ILE A 66 1.14 -1.03 10.62
C ILE A 66 2.29 -0.03 10.52
N ILE A 67 2.92 0.02 9.35
CA ILE A 67 3.85 1.07 8.94
C ILE A 67 3.13 1.89 7.86
N CYS A 68 2.83 3.17 8.16
CA CYS A 68 2.05 4.01 7.26
C CYS A 68 2.86 5.19 6.72
N VAL A 69 2.49 5.66 5.53
CA VAL A 69 2.93 6.94 4.97
C VAL A 69 1.71 7.81 4.68
N ARG A 70 1.91 9.14 4.68
CA ARG A 70 0.87 10.11 4.44
C ARG A 70 0.40 10.10 2.99
N GLY A 71 -0.90 9.93 2.78
CA GLY A 71 -1.57 10.23 1.53
C GLY A 71 -1.93 11.72 1.37
N ASN A 72 -2.47 12.08 0.23
CA ASN A 72 -2.89 13.46 -0.02
C ASN A 72 -4.22 13.82 0.68
N CYS A 73 -4.98 12.83 1.12
CA CYS A 73 -6.21 13.04 1.86
C CYS A 73 -6.03 12.91 3.38
N ASP A 74 -4.88 12.41 3.86
CA ASP A 74 -4.61 12.27 5.29
C ASP A 74 -4.24 13.63 5.91
N ALA A 75 -4.78 13.91 7.08
CA ALA A 75 -4.63 15.15 7.81
C ALA A 75 -4.16 14.91 9.26
N GLU A 76 -3.72 15.99 9.93
CA GLU A 76 -3.27 15.94 11.31
C GLU A 76 -4.34 15.38 12.26
N VAL A 77 -5.62 15.53 11.92
CA VAL A 77 -6.72 14.97 12.72
C VAL A 77 -6.75 13.44 12.67
N ASP A 78 -6.27 12.83 11.58
CA ASP A 78 -6.21 11.38 11.46
C ASP A 78 -5.16 10.80 12.41
N ASP A 79 -4.02 11.48 12.56
CA ASP A 79 -2.95 11.13 13.52
C ASP A 79 -3.40 11.23 15.00
N MET A 80 -4.49 11.96 15.27
CA MET A 80 -5.07 12.06 16.62
C MET A 80 -5.95 10.85 16.98
N VAL A 81 -6.47 10.13 15.98
CA VAL A 81 -7.46 9.06 16.18
C VAL A 81 -6.93 7.68 15.77
N LEU A 82 -5.99 7.61 14.85
CA LEU A 82 -5.27 6.38 14.51
C LEU A 82 -4.13 6.14 15.52
N ARG A 83 -3.95 4.90 15.95
CA ARG A 83 -2.92 4.53 16.95
C ARG A 83 -1.53 4.30 16.33
N PHE A 84 -1.42 4.40 15.04
CA PHE A 84 -0.16 4.31 14.28
C PHE A 84 0.11 5.63 13.57
N PRO A 85 1.38 6.06 13.43
CA PRO A 85 1.72 7.32 12.77
C PRO A 85 1.33 7.30 11.29
N VAL A 86 0.68 8.37 10.80
CA VAL A 86 0.24 8.47 9.40
C VAL A 86 0.85 9.66 8.64
N MET A 87 1.62 10.52 9.31
CA MET A 87 2.07 11.81 8.74
C MET A 87 3.45 11.77 8.07
N GLY A 88 4.11 10.60 8.01
CA GLY A 88 5.40 10.44 7.32
C GLY A 88 5.24 10.51 5.80
N LEU A 89 6.02 11.36 5.10
CA LEU A 89 5.92 11.49 3.64
C LEU A 89 6.43 10.26 2.88
N TYR A 90 7.38 9.56 3.47
CA TYR A 90 7.94 8.32 2.95
C TYR A 90 8.56 7.50 4.09
N ASN A 91 8.74 6.23 3.85
CA ASN A 91 9.55 5.34 4.69
C ASN A 91 10.53 4.54 3.82
N ILE A 92 11.63 4.11 4.44
CA ILE A 92 12.61 3.23 3.80
C ILE A 92 12.73 1.98 4.66
N LEU A 93 12.54 0.83 4.02
CA LEU A 93 12.60 -0.49 4.64
C LEU A 93 13.63 -1.36 3.90
N LEU A 94 14.06 -2.43 4.54
CA LEU A 94 14.89 -3.45 3.91
C LEU A 94 14.13 -4.79 3.88
N LEU A 95 14.15 -5.44 2.73
CA LEU A 95 13.66 -6.79 2.51
C LEU A 95 14.85 -7.65 2.06
N GLY A 96 15.44 -8.39 2.98
CA GLY A 96 16.77 -8.96 2.77
C GLY A 96 17.78 -7.84 2.52
N ARG A 97 18.42 -7.86 1.34
CA ARG A 97 19.34 -6.79 0.90
C ARG A 97 18.68 -5.71 0.04
N ARG A 98 17.42 -5.93 -0.37
CA ARG A 98 16.66 -5.04 -1.23
C ARG A 98 16.15 -3.85 -0.44
N ARG A 99 16.39 -2.65 -0.96
CA ARG A 99 15.85 -1.41 -0.40
C ARG A 99 14.45 -1.17 -0.95
N ILE A 100 13.49 -0.91 -0.04
CA ILE A 100 12.13 -0.53 -0.37
C ILE A 100 11.96 0.92 0.03
N VAL A 101 11.57 1.76 -0.91
CA VAL A 101 11.09 3.12 -0.65
C VAL A 101 9.58 3.13 -0.83
N MET A 102 8.85 3.41 0.25
CA MET A 102 7.39 3.55 0.19
C MET A 102 6.99 5.02 0.33
N SER A 103 6.08 5.46 -0.54
CA SER A 103 5.45 6.77 -0.53
C SER A 103 4.02 6.61 -1.03
N HIS A 104 3.15 7.60 -0.76
CA HIS A 104 1.79 7.53 -1.33
C HIS A 104 1.76 7.66 -2.85
N GLY A 105 2.62 8.46 -3.45
CA GLY A 105 2.66 8.66 -4.91
C GLY A 105 2.33 10.08 -5.38
N HIS A 106 1.81 10.95 -4.50
CA HIS A 106 1.42 12.33 -4.86
C HIS A 106 2.58 13.35 -4.79
N ILE A 107 3.64 13.04 -4.06
CA ILE A 107 4.88 13.85 -3.96
C ILE A 107 6.02 13.11 -4.65
N TYR A 108 6.40 11.95 -4.11
CA TYR A 108 7.29 11.00 -4.77
C TYR A 108 6.41 9.93 -5.43
N GLY A 109 6.57 9.73 -6.72
CA GLY A 109 5.80 8.78 -7.53
C GLY A 109 6.62 8.31 -8.73
N PRO A 110 6.09 7.42 -9.57
CA PRO A 110 6.82 6.86 -10.72
C PRO A 110 7.44 7.89 -11.67
N GLN A 111 6.89 9.12 -11.71
CA GLN A 111 7.40 10.20 -12.56
C GLN A 111 8.35 11.17 -11.83
N ASN A 112 8.50 11.01 -10.52
CA ASN A 112 9.36 11.82 -9.67
C ASN A 112 9.95 10.94 -8.58
N LEU A 113 10.73 9.94 -8.97
CA LEU A 113 11.39 9.01 -8.05
C LEU A 113 12.50 9.72 -7.26
N PRO A 114 12.70 9.37 -5.99
CA PRO A 114 13.95 9.68 -5.30
C PRO A 114 15.11 8.94 -5.99
N GLU A 115 16.33 9.21 -5.57
CA GLU A 115 17.49 8.47 -6.07
C GLU A 115 17.39 6.99 -5.67
N MET A 116 17.41 6.10 -6.65
CA MET A 116 17.25 4.65 -6.52
C MET A 116 18.25 3.91 -7.37
N MET A 117 18.57 2.70 -6.99
CA MET A 117 19.48 1.79 -7.72
C MET A 117 18.70 0.65 -8.38
N PRO A 118 19.21 0.07 -9.46
CA PRO A 118 18.67 -1.18 -10.00
C PRO A 118 18.56 -2.24 -8.89
N GLY A 119 17.41 -2.90 -8.84
CA GLY A 119 17.06 -3.85 -7.79
C GLY A 119 16.26 -3.26 -6.64
N ASP A 120 16.22 -1.94 -6.46
CA ASP A 120 15.37 -1.29 -5.46
C ASP A 120 13.88 -1.42 -5.82
N VAL A 121 13.04 -1.33 -4.80
CA VAL A 121 11.57 -1.32 -4.91
C VAL A 121 11.03 0.06 -4.53
N PHE A 122 10.20 0.64 -5.39
CA PHE A 122 9.38 1.80 -5.09
C PHE A 122 7.92 1.39 -4.97
N LEU A 123 7.36 1.52 -3.76
CA LEU A 123 5.94 1.26 -3.48
C LEU A 123 5.17 2.57 -3.49
N SER A 124 4.08 2.63 -4.27
CA SER A 124 3.16 3.78 -4.28
C SER A 124 1.69 3.34 -4.38
N GLY A 125 0.79 4.21 -3.94
CA GLY A 125 -0.67 4.13 -4.10
C GLY A 125 -1.18 5.23 -5.03
N HIS A 126 -2.14 6.05 -4.56
CA HIS A 126 -2.64 7.28 -5.14
C HIS A 126 -3.40 7.13 -6.47
N THR A 127 -2.90 6.33 -7.39
CA THR A 127 -3.54 6.14 -8.69
C THR A 127 -4.78 5.26 -8.62
N HIS A 128 -4.88 4.42 -7.59
CA HIS A 128 -5.87 3.35 -7.41
C HIS A 128 -5.82 2.28 -8.52
N VAL A 129 -4.69 2.21 -9.23
CA VAL A 129 -4.44 1.26 -10.33
C VAL A 129 -3.30 0.34 -9.92
N PRO A 130 -3.51 -0.98 -9.83
CA PRO A 130 -2.45 -1.91 -9.51
C PRO A 130 -1.38 -1.91 -10.62
N THR A 131 -0.13 -1.94 -10.21
CA THR A 131 1.03 -1.89 -11.11
C THR A 131 2.14 -2.80 -10.61
N ALA A 132 2.80 -3.51 -11.52
CA ALA A 132 3.97 -4.34 -11.26
C ALA A 132 4.94 -4.24 -12.44
N ASP A 133 5.65 -3.11 -12.54
CA ASP A 133 6.54 -2.76 -13.63
C ASP A 133 7.99 -2.67 -13.18
N VAL A 134 8.92 -2.80 -14.14
CA VAL A 134 10.35 -2.54 -13.94
C VAL A 134 10.79 -1.47 -14.93
N VAL A 135 11.34 -0.38 -14.41
CA VAL A 135 11.87 0.72 -15.21
C VAL A 135 13.29 1.01 -14.76
N ASP A 136 14.25 0.96 -15.68
CA ASP A 136 15.68 1.15 -15.40
C ASP A 136 16.21 0.26 -14.26
N GLY A 137 15.65 -0.95 -14.14
CA GLY A 137 15.99 -1.93 -13.11
C GLY A 137 15.31 -1.69 -11.75
N VAL A 138 14.55 -0.61 -11.57
CA VAL A 138 13.77 -0.31 -10.37
C VAL A 138 12.38 -0.92 -10.50
N TYR A 139 11.93 -1.64 -9.47
CA TYR A 139 10.58 -2.19 -9.41
C TYR A 139 9.59 -1.10 -8.97
N LEU A 140 8.66 -0.73 -9.85
CA LEU A 140 7.59 0.24 -9.59
C LEU A 140 6.30 -0.51 -9.30
N LEU A 141 5.91 -0.56 -8.02
CA LEU A 141 4.85 -1.42 -7.53
C LEU A 141 3.73 -0.62 -6.89
N ASN A 142 2.49 -1.00 -7.17
CA ASN A 142 1.30 -0.39 -6.60
C ASN A 142 0.26 -1.48 -6.30
N PRO A 143 -0.28 -1.59 -5.07
CA PRO A 143 -1.28 -2.59 -4.74
C PRO A 143 -2.66 -2.29 -5.34
N GLY A 144 -2.87 -1.12 -5.96
CA GLY A 144 -4.19 -0.60 -6.30
C GLY A 144 -4.88 0.05 -5.11
N SER A 145 -6.20 0.07 -5.13
CA SER A 145 -7.01 0.49 -3.98
C SER A 145 -7.85 -0.66 -3.45
N VAL A 146 -7.87 -0.81 -2.14
CA VAL A 146 -8.69 -1.83 -1.47
C VAL A 146 -10.17 -1.47 -1.42
N SER A 147 -10.54 -0.23 -1.81
CA SER A 147 -11.91 0.31 -1.68
C SER A 147 -12.44 0.99 -2.91
N LEU A 148 -11.63 1.82 -3.56
CA LEU A 148 -12.04 2.73 -4.65
C LEU A 148 -11.19 2.50 -5.90
N PRO A 149 -11.23 1.30 -6.51
CA PRO A 149 -10.40 0.99 -7.68
C PRO A 149 -10.73 1.89 -8.87
N LYS A 150 -9.75 2.14 -9.73
CA LYS A 150 -9.88 2.90 -10.98
C LYS A 150 -9.45 2.06 -12.17
N GLY A 151 -9.67 2.57 -13.38
CA GLY A 151 -9.24 1.90 -14.61
C GLY A 151 -9.96 0.58 -14.92
N GLY A 152 -11.09 0.28 -14.26
CA GLY A 152 -11.81 -0.99 -14.44
C GLY A 152 -11.21 -2.16 -13.65
N HIS A 153 -10.25 -1.91 -12.76
CA HIS A 153 -9.69 -2.93 -11.87
C HIS A 153 -10.64 -3.26 -10.71
N PRO A 154 -10.56 -4.46 -10.11
CA PRO A 154 -11.24 -4.78 -8.86
C PRO A 154 -10.61 -4.06 -7.66
N CYS A 155 -11.23 -4.16 -6.48
CA CYS A 155 -10.58 -3.82 -5.22
C CYS A 155 -9.42 -4.78 -4.97
N THR A 156 -8.23 -4.25 -4.66
CA THR A 156 -7.00 -5.02 -4.57
C THR A 156 -6.15 -4.63 -3.38
N TYR A 157 -5.34 -5.57 -2.94
CA TYR A 157 -4.21 -5.43 -2.02
C TYR A 157 -3.04 -6.25 -2.57
N ALA A 158 -1.87 -6.18 -1.93
CA ALA A 158 -0.75 -7.01 -2.38
C ALA A 158 0.00 -7.66 -1.21
N VAL A 159 0.76 -8.70 -1.54
CA VAL A 159 1.77 -9.31 -0.67
C VAL A 159 3.13 -9.09 -1.31
N LEU A 160 4.08 -8.64 -0.50
CA LEU A 160 5.46 -8.40 -0.88
C LEU A 160 6.35 -9.27 0.01
N ASP A 161 7.19 -10.09 -0.59
CA ASP A 161 8.21 -10.86 0.09
C ASP A 161 9.54 -10.91 -0.70
N GLU A 162 10.49 -11.72 -0.28
CA GLU A 162 11.81 -11.79 -0.91
C GLU A 162 11.78 -12.39 -2.33
N GLU A 163 10.72 -13.11 -2.67
CA GLU A 163 10.52 -13.74 -3.98
C GLU A 163 9.92 -12.77 -4.99
N GLY A 164 8.98 -11.89 -4.54
CA GLY A 164 8.31 -10.99 -5.45
C GLY A 164 7.20 -10.15 -4.82
N PHE A 165 6.33 -9.67 -5.72
CA PHE A 165 5.16 -8.88 -5.38
C PHE A 165 3.93 -9.46 -6.08
N THR A 166 2.93 -9.85 -5.30
CA THR A 166 1.68 -10.42 -5.81
C THR A 166 0.50 -9.55 -5.40
N VAL A 167 -0.25 -9.07 -6.37
CA VAL A 167 -1.52 -8.37 -6.17
C VAL A 167 -2.65 -9.38 -6.12
N PHE A 168 -3.53 -9.25 -5.14
CA PHE A 168 -4.74 -10.06 -4.96
C PHE A 168 -5.98 -9.19 -5.03
N THR A 169 -7.09 -9.75 -5.48
CA THR A 169 -8.41 -9.13 -5.31
C THR A 169 -8.82 -9.16 -3.82
N ALA A 170 -9.84 -8.38 -3.46
CA ALA A 170 -10.40 -8.41 -2.11
C ALA A 170 -10.98 -9.81 -1.75
N GLU A 171 -11.32 -10.63 -2.73
CA GLU A 171 -11.76 -12.02 -2.59
C GLU A 171 -10.59 -13.02 -2.51
N HIS A 172 -9.35 -12.49 -2.47
CA HIS A 172 -8.11 -13.26 -2.33
C HIS A 172 -7.72 -14.09 -3.57
N GLU A 173 -8.18 -13.71 -4.73
CA GLU A 173 -7.73 -14.29 -6.00
C GLU A 173 -6.48 -13.56 -6.47
N GLU A 174 -5.47 -14.29 -6.95
CA GLU A 174 -4.29 -13.70 -7.55
C GLU A 174 -4.68 -12.93 -8.82
N TYR A 175 -4.26 -11.66 -8.89
CA TYR A 175 -4.61 -10.76 -9.97
C TYR A 175 -3.42 -10.36 -10.85
N MET A 176 -2.26 -10.15 -10.23
CA MET A 176 -1.03 -9.74 -10.90
C MET A 176 0.17 -10.21 -10.08
N HIS A 177 1.24 -10.57 -10.75
CA HIS A 177 2.48 -11.03 -10.07
C HIS A 177 3.72 -10.57 -10.81
N ILE A 178 4.78 -10.31 -10.06
CA ILE A 178 6.13 -10.12 -10.57
C ILE A 178 7.15 -10.75 -9.63
N ASP A 179 8.02 -11.60 -10.19
CA ASP A 179 9.17 -12.13 -9.47
C ASP A 179 10.29 -11.09 -9.38
N PHE A 180 10.95 -11.03 -8.23
CA PHE A 180 12.19 -10.30 -8.13
C PHE A 180 13.31 -11.13 -8.75
N GLN A 181 13.96 -10.58 -9.76
CA GLN A 181 15.14 -11.18 -10.31
C GLN A 181 16.18 -11.30 -9.20
N GLY A 182 16.74 -12.52 -9.03
CA GLY A 182 17.84 -12.74 -8.11
C GLY A 182 18.98 -11.77 -8.44
N GLU A 183 19.66 -11.28 -7.41
CA GLU A 183 20.85 -10.46 -7.57
C GLU A 183 21.85 -11.25 -8.45
N ASN A 184 21.84 -10.99 -9.76
CA ASN A 184 22.95 -11.41 -10.59
C ASN A 184 24.18 -10.70 -10.05
N GLN A 185 25.10 -11.53 -9.55
CA GLN A 185 26.41 -11.16 -9.07
C GLN A 185 26.99 -10.09 -10.00
N ALA A 186 27.00 -8.83 -9.54
CA ALA A 186 27.91 -7.86 -10.10
C ALA A 186 29.30 -8.31 -9.62
N GLU A 187 30.04 -8.93 -10.53
CA GLU A 187 31.50 -9.16 -10.42
C GLU A 187 32.25 -7.83 -10.31
#